data_40389f5f3ca228a9d272bc8e6e340922
#
_entry.id   40389f5f3ca228a9d272bc8e6e340922
#
_cell.length_a   1.000
_cell.length_b   1.000
_cell.length_c   1.000
_cell.angle_alpha   90.00
_cell.angle_beta   90.00
_cell.angle_gamma   90.00
#
_symmetry.space_group_name_H-M   'P 1'
#
loop_
_entity.id
_entity.type
_entity.pdbx_description
1 polymer ?
#
loop_
_entity_poly.entity_id
_entity_poly.type
_entity_poly.pdbx_seq_one_letter_code
_entity_poly.pdbx_strand_id
1 'polypeptide(L)'
;LAKINLGLDVLGRRENGYHDVRMVMQTIYLYDEVKLTKKKEPGIELTTNLGFLPTGDTNIAYKAAKLLIEEFGISEGVKIVLNKHIPVAAGLAGGSSDAAAVLFGMNRMFGLHLQQKDLMERGVKLGADVPYCIMRGTVLAEGIGEELSVLPAMPKCTVLIAKPPVSVSTKVVYEALDSEEIIEHPDIDALIEGLRQKDLHRISENMGNVLEDVTIPMHPVIEELKQVMRENGAIGAMMSGSGPTVFGLFENRAAAREAQRKIRESGLTKQVYVTNVHN
;
A
#
# COMPACT_ATOMS: atom_id res chain seq x y z
N LEU A 1 5.87 5.43 4.17
CA LEU A 1 4.80 4.76 4.91
C LEU A 1 4.05 3.78 4.02
N ALA A 2 3.71 2.60 4.54
CA ALA A 2 2.87 1.61 3.87
C ALA A 2 1.39 2.01 3.91
N LYS A 3 0.56 1.32 3.09
CA LYS A 3 -0.90 1.42 3.14
C LYS A 3 -1.54 0.05 3.28
N ILE A 4 -2.77 0.05 3.72
CA ILE A 4 -3.70 -1.06 3.60
C ILE A 4 -4.97 -0.58 2.86
N ASN A 5 -5.75 -1.51 2.30
CA ASN A 5 -7.07 -1.21 1.76
C ASN A 5 -8.12 -1.66 2.79
N LEU A 6 -8.90 -0.75 3.33
CA LEU A 6 -10.04 -1.07 4.23
C LEU A 6 -11.26 -1.56 3.45
N GLY A 7 -11.37 -1.14 2.20
CA GLY A 7 -12.34 -1.63 1.23
C GLY A 7 -11.72 -1.58 -0.17
N LEU A 8 -12.00 -2.58 -0.99
CA LEU A 8 -11.60 -2.62 -2.39
C LEU A 8 -12.68 -3.28 -3.21
N ASP A 9 -13.29 -2.50 -4.08
CA ASP A 9 -14.26 -2.95 -5.07
C ASP A 9 -13.72 -2.75 -6.49
N VAL A 10 -14.11 -3.62 -7.41
CA VAL A 10 -13.82 -3.53 -8.84
C VAL A 10 -15.14 -3.38 -9.58
N LEU A 11 -15.37 -2.23 -10.19
CA LEU A 11 -16.65 -1.84 -10.78
C LEU A 11 -16.79 -2.29 -12.25
N GLY A 12 -15.66 -2.57 -12.91
CA GLY A 12 -15.65 -3.02 -14.28
C GLY A 12 -14.30 -2.82 -14.97
N ARG A 13 -14.18 -3.39 -16.17
CA ARG A 13 -12.99 -3.28 -17.02
C ARG A 13 -13.19 -2.22 -18.09
N ARG A 14 -12.16 -1.35 -18.25
CA ARG A 14 -12.10 -0.34 -19.31
C ARG A 14 -11.59 -0.94 -20.62
N GLU A 15 -11.86 -0.28 -21.76
CA GLU A 15 -11.34 -0.67 -23.08
C GLU A 15 -9.81 -0.69 -23.16
N ASN A 16 -9.13 0.13 -22.35
CA ASN A 16 -7.67 0.19 -22.26
C ASN A 16 -7.04 -0.93 -21.40
N GLY A 17 -7.87 -1.85 -20.88
CA GLY A 17 -7.45 -3.00 -20.07
C GLY A 17 -7.26 -2.72 -18.59
N TYR A 18 -7.42 -1.48 -18.13
CA TYR A 18 -7.49 -1.15 -16.70
C TYR A 18 -8.89 -1.42 -16.14
N HIS A 19 -8.99 -1.44 -14.81
CA HIS A 19 -10.26 -1.62 -14.11
C HIS A 19 -10.65 -0.34 -13.38
N ASP A 20 -11.94 -0.01 -13.43
CA ASP A 20 -12.51 0.96 -12.52
C ASP A 20 -12.61 0.34 -11.14
N VAL A 21 -12.08 1.04 -10.15
CA VAL A 21 -12.05 0.61 -8.76
C VAL A 21 -12.67 1.65 -7.84
N ARG A 22 -13.13 1.19 -6.68
CA ARG A 22 -13.54 2.04 -5.58
C ARG A 22 -12.93 1.51 -4.29
N MET A 23 -11.97 2.24 -3.73
CA MET A 23 -11.15 1.76 -2.63
C MET A 23 -11.08 2.77 -1.49
N VAL A 24 -11.15 2.28 -0.25
CA VAL A 24 -10.76 3.06 0.92
C VAL A 24 -9.36 2.63 1.35
N MET A 25 -8.41 3.55 1.20
CA MET A 25 -7.01 3.34 1.56
C MET A 25 -6.67 3.99 2.89
N GLN A 26 -5.85 3.32 3.70
CA GLN A 26 -5.40 3.80 5.00
C GLN A 26 -3.89 3.68 5.13
N THR A 27 -3.21 4.77 5.48
CA THR A 27 -1.77 4.76 5.79
C THR A 27 -1.52 4.14 7.17
N ILE A 28 -0.43 3.38 7.30
CA ILE A 28 -0.01 2.74 8.56
C ILE A 28 1.45 3.06 8.89
N TYR A 29 1.82 2.99 10.19
CA TYR A 29 3.19 3.24 10.68
C TYR A 29 4.16 2.06 10.43
N LEU A 30 4.13 1.49 9.23
CA LEU A 30 5.17 0.61 8.71
C LEU A 30 5.85 1.36 7.56
N TYR A 31 7.16 1.57 7.60
CA TYR A 31 7.81 2.49 6.67
C TYR A 31 9.20 2.02 6.24
N ASP A 32 9.59 2.48 5.06
CA ASP A 32 10.96 2.43 4.56
C ASP A 32 11.66 3.75 4.84
N GLU A 33 12.98 3.73 4.91
CA GLU A 33 13.80 4.93 5.03
C GLU A 33 14.45 5.26 3.69
N VAL A 34 14.26 6.50 3.23
CA VAL A 34 14.85 7.03 1.99
C VAL A 34 15.78 8.17 2.34
N LYS A 35 17.08 7.98 2.11
CA LYS A 35 18.09 9.03 2.27
C LYS A 35 18.55 9.52 0.91
N LEU A 36 18.43 10.82 0.68
CA LEU A 36 18.90 11.50 -0.52
C LEU A 36 20.14 12.35 -0.21
N THR A 37 21.12 12.33 -1.09
CA THR A 37 22.33 13.15 -0.98
C THR A 37 22.70 13.69 -2.36
N LYS A 38 22.96 15.00 -2.48
CA LYS A 38 23.47 15.60 -3.71
C LYS A 38 24.87 15.06 -4.06
N LYS A 39 25.11 14.89 -5.34
CA LYS A 39 26.45 14.57 -5.90
C LYS A 39 26.86 15.69 -6.86
N LYS A 40 28.17 15.96 -6.93
CA LYS A 40 28.70 16.92 -7.90
C LYS A 40 28.63 16.36 -9.32
N GLU A 41 28.98 15.07 -9.49
CA GLU A 41 28.93 14.37 -10.76
C GLU A 41 27.46 14.07 -11.12
N PRO A 42 27.06 14.30 -12.38
CA PRO A 42 25.73 13.94 -12.85
C PRO A 42 25.40 12.47 -12.66
N GLY A 43 24.11 12.15 -12.65
CA GLY A 43 23.62 10.77 -12.60
C GLY A 43 23.01 10.36 -11.27
N ILE A 44 22.35 9.21 -11.29
CA ILE A 44 21.62 8.65 -10.17
C ILE A 44 22.36 7.39 -9.68
N GLU A 45 22.67 7.37 -8.40
CA GLU A 45 23.20 6.20 -7.71
C GLU A 45 22.16 5.71 -6.69
N LEU A 46 21.68 4.49 -6.84
CA LEU A 46 20.72 3.90 -5.89
C LEU A 46 21.32 2.65 -5.24
N THR A 47 21.21 2.58 -3.93
CA THR A 47 21.59 1.40 -3.14
C THR A 47 20.44 1.00 -2.22
N THR A 48 20.37 -0.29 -1.90
CA THR A 48 19.33 -0.85 -1.02
C THR A 48 19.93 -1.96 -0.13
N ASN A 49 19.30 -2.20 1.02
CA ASN A 49 19.61 -3.32 1.91
C ASN A 49 19.12 -4.68 1.40
N LEU A 50 18.34 -4.73 0.31
CA LEU A 50 17.83 -5.95 -0.29
C LEU A 50 18.49 -6.20 -1.66
N GLY A 51 19.50 -7.07 -1.70
CA GLY A 51 20.32 -7.32 -2.87
C GLY A 51 19.59 -7.84 -4.13
N PHE A 52 18.35 -8.32 -3.97
CA PHE A 52 17.52 -8.77 -5.10
C PHE A 52 16.71 -7.63 -5.76
N LEU A 53 16.62 -6.45 -5.14
CA LEU A 53 15.92 -5.32 -5.73
C LEU A 53 16.79 -4.63 -6.78
N PRO A 54 16.22 -4.25 -7.93
CA PRO A 54 16.95 -3.50 -8.94
C PRO A 54 17.35 -2.12 -8.41
N THR A 55 18.51 -1.63 -8.86
CA THR A 55 19.06 -0.33 -8.48
C THR A 55 19.14 0.67 -9.65
N GLY A 56 18.61 0.32 -10.80
CA GLY A 56 18.57 1.14 -12.02
C GLY A 56 17.14 1.49 -12.47
N ASP A 57 16.96 1.69 -13.76
CA ASP A 57 15.73 2.17 -14.42
C ASP A 57 14.46 1.33 -14.18
N THR A 58 14.58 0.12 -13.69
CA THR A 58 13.42 -0.70 -13.30
C THR A 58 12.93 -0.42 -11.88
N ASN A 59 13.72 0.29 -11.07
CA ASN A 59 13.32 0.73 -9.73
C ASN A 59 12.50 2.02 -9.80
N ILE A 60 11.31 2.02 -9.22
CA ILE A 60 10.39 3.17 -9.28
C ILE A 60 10.93 4.40 -8.54
N ALA A 61 11.73 4.25 -7.48
CA ALA A 61 12.40 5.35 -6.79
C ALA A 61 13.50 5.98 -7.67
N TYR A 62 14.22 5.16 -8.44
CA TYR A 62 15.17 5.64 -9.45
C TYR A 62 14.44 6.44 -10.53
N LYS A 63 13.32 5.90 -11.06
CA LYS A 63 12.48 6.59 -12.06
C LYS A 63 11.97 7.93 -11.56
N ALA A 64 11.59 8.02 -10.29
CA ALA A 64 11.12 9.27 -9.67
C ALA A 64 12.22 10.36 -9.68
N ALA A 65 13.46 10.02 -9.35
CA ALA A 65 14.58 10.95 -9.44
C ALA A 65 14.88 11.34 -10.89
N LYS A 66 14.91 10.35 -11.79
CA LYS A 66 15.17 10.55 -13.23
C LYS A 66 14.14 11.51 -13.85
N LEU A 67 12.86 11.32 -13.54
CA LEU A 67 11.77 12.18 -14.01
C LEU A 67 12.02 13.66 -13.68
N LEU A 68 12.38 13.96 -12.42
CA LEU A 68 12.61 15.34 -12.02
C LEU A 68 13.94 15.91 -12.56
N ILE A 69 14.98 15.08 -12.66
CA ILE A 69 16.27 15.50 -13.27
C ILE A 69 16.05 15.92 -14.73
N GLU A 70 15.34 15.10 -15.50
CA GLU A 70 15.08 15.36 -16.92
C GLU A 70 14.13 16.55 -17.12
N GLU A 71 13.07 16.64 -16.33
CA GLU A 71 12.06 17.71 -16.45
C GLU A 71 12.60 19.10 -16.10
N PHE A 72 13.45 19.18 -15.06
CA PHE A 72 13.98 20.45 -14.55
C PHE A 72 15.43 20.75 -14.98
N GLY A 73 16.03 19.92 -15.80
CA GLY A 73 17.41 20.11 -16.28
C GLY A 73 18.43 20.14 -15.14
N ILE A 74 18.25 19.30 -14.11
CA ILE A 74 19.16 19.26 -12.96
C ILE A 74 20.50 18.69 -13.39
N SER A 75 21.56 19.49 -13.27
CA SER A 75 22.93 19.13 -13.66
C SER A 75 23.68 18.32 -12.62
N GLU A 76 23.29 18.45 -11.34
CA GLU A 76 23.88 17.69 -10.24
C GLU A 76 23.31 16.27 -10.18
N GLY A 77 24.10 15.33 -9.67
CA GLY A 77 23.62 13.98 -9.42
C GLY A 77 22.94 13.81 -8.07
N VAL A 78 22.34 12.63 -7.88
CA VAL A 78 21.75 12.24 -6.60
C VAL A 78 22.13 10.81 -6.21
N LYS A 79 22.46 10.63 -4.93
CA LYS A 79 22.58 9.31 -4.30
C LYS A 79 21.32 9.04 -3.48
N ILE A 80 20.71 7.88 -3.72
CA ILE A 80 19.52 7.38 -3.07
C ILE A 80 19.92 6.13 -2.28
N VAL A 81 19.68 6.13 -0.97
CA VAL A 81 19.82 4.94 -0.13
C VAL A 81 18.45 4.53 0.35
N LEU A 82 18.00 3.33 -0.02
CA LEU A 82 16.74 2.74 0.39
C LEU A 82 16.96 1.67 1.45
N ASN A 83 16.49 1.92 2.67
CA ASN A 83 16.40 0.91 3.72
C ASN A 83 14.97 0.37 3.76
N LYS A 84 14.76 -0.81 3.16
CA LYS A 84 13.46 -1.45 3.03
C LYS A 84 13.10 -2.23 4.29
N HIS A 85 11.92 -1.93 4.83
CA HIS A 85 11.27 -2.62 5.96
C HIS A 85 9.86 -3.06 5.58
N ILE A 86 9.21 -2.35 4.65
CA ILE A 86 7.91 -2.75 4.08
C ILE A 86 8.16 -4.00 3.23
N PRO A 87 7.42 -5.11 3.47
CA PRO A 87 7.52 -6.31 2.63
C PRO A 87 7.35 -5.99 1.14
N VAL A 88 8.21 -6.57 0.31
CA VAL A 88 8.19 -6.36 -1.15
C VAL A 88 7.12 -7.23 -1.79
N ALA A 89 6.47 -6.72 -2.86
CA ALA A 89 5.37 -7.39 -3.58
C ALA A 89 4.28 -7.89 -2.62
N ALA A 90 3.77 -7.02 -1.78
CA ALA A 90 2.94 -7.36 -0.62
C ALA A 90 1.56 -6.67 -0.59
N GLY A 91 1.16 -5.92 -1.61
CA GLY A 91 -0.10 -5.15 -1.59
C GLY A 91 -0.08 -3.93 -0.65
N LEU A 92 1.11 -3.53 -0.15
CA LEU A 92 1.30 -2.46 0.83
C LEU A 92 1.86 -1.15 0.24
N ALA A 93 1.98 -1.04 -1.08
CA ALA A 93 2.49 0.12 -1.83
C ALA A 93 3.92 0.58 -1.42
N GLY A 94 4.80 -0.34 -0.96
CA GLY A 94 6.15 0.03 -0.50
C GLY A 94 6.99 0.73 -1.57
N GLY A 95 6.99 0.23 -2.81
CA GLY A 95 7.70 0.88 -3.92
C GLY A 95 7.15 2.25 -4.26
N SER A 96 5.82 2.40 -4.30
CA SER A 96 5.15 3.69 -4.55
C SER A 96 5.44 4.70 -3.44
N SER A 97 5.53 4.23 -2.19
CA SER A 97 5.93 5.05 -1.05
C SER A 97 7.38 5.54 -1.17
N ASP A 98 8.29 4.69 -1.66
CA ASP A 98 9.69 5.09 -1.92
C ASP A 98 9.75 6.15 -3.02
N ALA A 99 9.03 5.97 -4.12
CA ALA A 99 8.95 6.94 -5.21
C ALA A 99 8.39 8.28 -4.74
N ALA A 100 7.31 8.27 -3.96
CA ALA A 100 6.72 9.46 -3.35
C ALA A 100 7.73 10.20 -2.46
N ALA A 101 8.49 9.46 -1.65
CA ALA A 101 9.54 10.03 -0.81
C ALA A 101 10.67 10.67 -1.63
N VAL A 102 11.06 10.04 -2.75
CA VAL A 102 12.07 10.61 -3.66
C VAL A 102 11.54 11.87 -4.34
N LEU A 103 10.31 11.87 -4.87
CA LEU A 103 9.71 13.07 -5.46
C LEU A 103 9.70 14.24 -4.47
N PHE A 104 9.24 14.01 -3.25
CA PHE A 104 9.21 15.02 -2.19
C PHE A 104 10.61 15.49 -1.81
N GLY A 105 11.53 14.54 -1.62
CA GLY A 105 12.91 14.85 -1.21
C GLY A 105 13.69 15.62 -2.28
N MET A 106 13.54 15.25 -3.55
CA MET A 106 14.14 15.95 -4.69
C MET A 106 13.58 17.37 -4.83
N ASN A 107 12.24 17.53 -4.74
CA ASN A 107 11.60 18.83 -4.75
C ASN A 107 12.21 19.77 -3.72
N ARG A 108 12.37 19.30 -2.49
CA ARG A 108 12.96 20.08 -1.41
C ARG A 108 14.46 20.32 -1.61
N MET A 109 15.20 19.28 -2.02
CA MET A 109 16.68 19.32 -2.15
C MET A 109 17.14 20.30 -3.25
N PHE A 110 16.39 20.36 -4.35
CA PHE A 110 16.74 21.20 -5.51
C PHE A 110 15.91 22.48 -5.59
N GLY A 111 15.02 22.75 -4.61
CA GLY A 111 14.22 23.98 -4.58
C GLY A 111 13.29 24.10 -5.78
N LEU A 112 12.62 23.02 -6.18
CA LEU A 112 11.76 23.03 -7.38
C LEU A 112 10.43 23.73 -7.16
N HIS A 113 10.06 23.99 -5.91
CA HIS A 113 8.84 24.69 -5.49
C HIS A 113 7.53 24.05 -5.97
N LEU A 114 7.55 22.74 -6.24
CA LEU A 114 6.36 21.99 -6.63
C LEU A 114 5.41 21.86 -5.44
N GLN A 115 4.12 22.11 -5.70
CA GLN A 115 3.05 21.87 -4.72
C GLN A 115 2.71 20.38 -4.66
N GLN A 116 1.95 19.98 -3.64
CA GLN A 116 1.52 18.58 -3.49
C GLN A 116 0.82 18.04 -4.74
N LYS A 117 -0.07 18.84 -5.35
CA LYS A 117 -0.77 18.49 -6.58
C LYS A 117 0.20 18.23 -7.73
N ASP A 118 1.21 19.09 -7.89
CA ASP A 118 2.21 18.94 -8.95
C ASP A 118 3.03 17.65 -8.80
N LEU A 119 3.33 17.26 -7.55
CA LEU A 119 4.00 16.00 -7.26
C LEU A 119 3.10 14.78 -7.54
N MET A 120 1.80 14.88 -7.22
CA MET A 120 0.81 13.82 -7.50
C MET A 120 0.64 13.59 -9.00
N GLU A 121 0.54 14.63 -9.81
CA GLU A 121 0.47 14.55 -11.29
C GLU A 121 1.68 13.83 -11.89
N ARG A 122 2.86 14.04 -11.33
CA ARG A 122 4.08 13.31 -11.72
C ARG A 122 4.07 11.88 -11.19
N GLY A 123 3.53 11.70 -9.99
CA GLY A 123 3.39 10.41 -9.34
C GLY A 123 2.56 9.41 -10.16
N VAL A 124 1.47 9.85 -10.78
CA VAL A 124 0.63 9.00 -11.66
C VAL A 124 1.46 8.36 -12.77
N LYS A 125 2.42 9.07 -13.36
CA LYS A 125 3.30 8.55 -14.41
C LYS A 125 4.23 7.42 -13.95
N LEU A 126 4.45 7.33 -12.64
CA LEU A 126 5.31 6.34 -12.00
C LEU A 126 4.53 5.10 -11.54
N GLY A 127 3.30 5.29 -11.07
CA GLY A 127 2.43 4.22 -10.61
C GLY A 127 1.17 4.74 -9.93
N ALA A 128 0.07 3.97 -10.01
CA ALA A 128 -1.26 4.35 -9.53
C ALA A 128 -1.30 4.70 -8.03
N ASP A 129 -0.54 3.98 -7.19
CA ASP A 129 -0.50 4.23 -5.74
C ASP A 129 0.42 5.41 -5.33
N VAL A 130 1.24 5.99 -6.24
CA VAL A 130 2.20 7.05 -5.89
C VAL A 130 1.50 8.33 -5.44
N PRO A 131 0.43 8.81 -6.11
CA PRO A 131 -0.34 9.97 -5.64
C PRO A 131 -0.89 9.79 -4.22
N TYR A 132 -1.45 8.61 -3.92
CA TYR A 132 -1.91 8.30 -2.57
C TYR A 132 -0.76 8.33 -1.55
N CYS A 133 0.41 7.77 -1.88
CA CYS A 133 1.58 7.81 -0.98
C CYS A 133 2.09 9.23 -0.72
N ILE A 134 1.83 10.19 -1.62
CA ILE A 134 2.08 11.61 -1.41
C ILE A 134 1.02 12.24 -0.51
N MET A 135 -0.27 11.91 -0.72
CA MET A 135 -1.40 12.44 0.03
C MET A 135 -1.46 11.90 1.46
N ARG A 136 -1.38 10.58 1.63
CA ARG A 136 -1.47 9.83 2.91
C ARG A 136 -2.84 9.92 3.59
N GLY A 137 -2.93 9.31 4.80
CA GLY A 137 -4.14 9.34 5.62
C GLY A 137 -5.20 8.33 5.19
N THR A 138 -6.47 8.66 5.42
CA THR A 138 -7.65 7.88 5.00
C THR A 138 -8.21 8.52 3.74
N VAL A 139 -8.26 7.78 2.63
CA VAL A 139 -8.57 8.32 1.30
C VAL A 139 -9.48 7.36 0.54
N LEU A 140 -10.52 7.90 -0.11
CA LEU A 140 -11.24 7.21 -1.17
C LEU A 140 -10.46 7.37 -2.47
N ALA A 141 -10.20 6.26 -3.14
CA ALA A 141 -9.58 6.23 -4.45
C ALA A 141 -10.56 5.61 -5.47
N GLU A 142 -10.81 6.33 -6.54
CA GLU A 142 -11.73 5.99 -7.63
C GLU A 142 -10.99 6.05 -8.97
N GLY A 143 -11.69 5.81 -10.09
CA GLY A 143 -11.08 5.66 -11.39
C GLY A 143 -10.23 4.39 -11.46
N ILE A 144 -8.98 4.45 -11.91
CA ILE A 144 -8.01 3.35 -11.83
C ILE A 144 -7.19 3.40 -10.51
N GLY A 145 -7.63 4.22 -9.55
CA GLY A 145 -6.99 4.46 -8.25
C GLY A 145 -6.32 5.83 -8.13
N GLU A 146 -6.44 6.70 -9.13
CA GLU A 146 -5.80 8.03 -9.21
C GLU A 146 -6.72 9.18 -8.76
N GLU A 147 -8.04 9.00 -8.77
CA GLU A 147 -9.00 9.99 -8.32
C GLU A 147 -9.15 9.91 -6.79
N LEU A 148 -8.48 10.82 -6.09
CA LEU A 148 -8.31 10.75 -4.64
C LEU A 148 -9.15 11.80 -3.92
N SER A 149 -9.97 11.33 -2.96
CA SER A 149 -10.77 12.17 -2.07
C SER A 149 -10.44 11.89 -0.61
N VAL A 150 -10.11 12.93 0.17
CA VAL A 150 -9.81 12.80 1.59
C VAL A 150 -11.08 12.39 2.35
N LEU A 151 -10.95 11.36 3.17
CA LEU A 151 -12.00 10.87 4.07
C LEU A 151 -11.74 11.31 5.52
N PRO A 152 -12.75 11.22 6.40
CA PRO A 152 -12.54 11.36 7.82
C PRO A 152 -11.46 10.41 8.33
N ALA A 153 -10.62 10.92 9.22
CA ALA A 153 -9.52 10.15 9.80
C ALA A 153 -10.03 8.89 10.50
N MET A 154 -9.37 7.76 10.25
CA MET A 154 -9.68 6.48 10.90
C MET A 154 -9.49 6.58 12.42
N PRO A 155 -10.38 5.97 13.25
CA PRO A 155 -10.15 5.85 14.68
C PRO A 155 -8.81 5.18 15.01
N LYS A 156 -8.19 5.58 16.11
CA LYS A 156 -6.94 4.95 16.56
C LYS A 156 -7.16 3.47 16.82
N CYS A 157 -6.41 2.63 16.15
CA CYS A 157 -6.38 1.20 16.39
C CYS A 157 -4.99 0.63 16.14
N THR A 158 -4.76 -0.58 16.64
CA THR A 158 -3.56 -1.35 16.34
C THR A 158 -3.81 -2.19 15.09
N VAL A 159 -2.82 -2.25 14.21
CA VAL A 159 -2.84 -3.05 12.98
C VAL A 159 -1.78 -4.14 13.07
N LEU A 160 -2.17 -5.37 12.82
CA LEU A 160 -1.26 -6.50 12.64
C LEU A 160 -1.14 -6.78 11.14
N ILE A 161 0.08 -6.83 10.63
CA ILE A 161 0.40 -7.16 9.25
C ILE A 161 1.09 -8.51 9.20
N ALA A 162 0.63 -9.43 8.37
CA ALA A 162 1.27 -10.71 8.13
C ALA A 162 1.40 -10.98 6.62
N LYS A 163 2.63 -11.15 6.14
CA LYS A 163 2.90 -11.49 4.73
C LYS A 163 3.37 -12.93 4.63
N PRO A 164 2.58 -13.83 4.03
CA PRO A 164 3.00 -15.21 3.78
C PRO A 164 4.15 -15.28 2.76
N PRO A 165 4.93 -16.38 2.74
CA PRO A 165 6.07 -16.56 1.84
C PRO A 165 5.66 -16.91 0.39
N VAL A 166 4.61 -16.25 -0.10
CA VAL A 166 4.13 -16.36 -1.47
C VAL A 166 4.19 -15.01 -2.16
N SER A 167 4.20 -15.01 -3.48
CA SER A 167 4.17 -13.81 -4.31
C SER A 167 2.92 -13.82 -5.18
N VAL A 168 2.23 -12.71 -5.24
CA VAL A 168 1.02 -12.52 -6.04
C VAL A 168 1.28 -11.43 -7.08
N SER A 169 0.94 -11.71 -8.32
CA SER A 169 0.96 -10.73 -9.40
C SER A 169 -0.38 -10.03 -9.48
N THR A 170 -0.41 -8.72 -9.27
CA THR A 170 -1.63 -7.91 -9.42
C THR A 170 -2.29 -8.14 -10.78
N LYS A 171 -1.49 -8.21 -11.86
CA LYS A 171 -1.99 -8.46 -13.20
C LYS A 171 -2.74 -9.79 -13.29
N VAL A 172 -2.16 -10.88 -12.77
CA VAL A 172 -2.77 -12.21 -12.79
C VAL A 172 -4.09 -12.25 -12.02
N VAL A 173 -4.16 -11.55 -10.86
CA VAL A 173 -5.37 -11.47 -10.05
C VAL A 173 -6.49 -10.76 -10.80
N TYR A 174 -6.21 -9.62 -11.43
CA TYR A 174 -7.22 -8.90 -12.21
C TYR A 174 -7.64 -9.67 -13.47
N GLU A 175 -6.71 -10.34 -14.17
CA GLU A 175 -7.04 -11.21 -15.31
C GLU A 175 -7.91 -12.41 -14.90
N ALA A 176 -7.69 -12.97 -13.72
CA ALA A 176 -8.52 -14.04 -13.21
C ALA A 176 -9.91 -13.52 -12.78
N LEU A 177 -9.98 -12.33 -12.16
CA LEU A 177 -11.25 -11.69 -11.81
C LEU A 177 -12.13 -11.42 -13.05
N ASP A 178 -11.52 -11.06 -14.19
CA ASP A 178 -12.23 -10.85 -15.45
C ASP A 178 -12.98 -12.10 -15.96
N SER A 179 -12.60 -13.28 -15.49
CA SER A 179 -13.19 -14.56 -15.87
C SER A 179 -14.29 -15.01 -14.92
N GLU A 180 -14.53 -14.27 -13.85
CA GLU A 180 -15.51 -14.59 -12.81
C GLU A 180 -16.57 -13.49 -12.69
N GLU A 181 -17.75 -13.86 -12.24
CA GLU A 181 -18.80 -12.90 -11.88
C GLU A 181 -18.60 -12.52 -10.40
N ILE A 182 -18.44 -11.22 -10.13
CA ILE A 182 -18.38 -10.72 -8.74
C ILE A 182 -19.80 -10.83 -8.16
N ILE A 183 -19.99 -11.73 -7.21
CA ILE A 183 -21.28 -12.01 -6.60
C ILE A 183 -21.62 -10.99 -5.52
N GLU A 184 -20.65 -10.58 -4.73
CA GLU A 184 -20.83 -9.65 -3.61
C GLU A 184 -19.85 -8.49 -3.72
N HIS A 185 -20.39 -7.27 -3.81
CA HIS A 185 -19.62 -6.03 -3.74
C HIS A 185 -19.57 -5.51 -2.31
N PRO A 186 -18.40 -5.06 -1.81
CA PRO A 186 -18.30 -4.45 -0.48
C PRO A 186 -19.07 -3.12 -0.43
N ASP A 187 -19.78 -2.89 0.66
CA ASP A 187 -20.49 -1.62 0.87
C ASP A 187 -19.51 -0.51 1.30
N ILE A 188 -18.87 0.10 0.30
CA ILE A 188 -17.90 1.19 0.50
C ILE A 188 -18.58 2.41 1.15
N ASP A 189 -19.86 2.66 0.91
CA ASP A 189 -20.59 3.79 1.50
C ASP A 189 -20.85 3.56 3.00
N ALA A 190 -21.21 2.34 3.40
CA ALA A 190 -21.35 1.96 4.81
C ALA A 190 -20.00 2.01 5.54
N LEU A 191 -18.90 1.63 4.88
CA LEU A 191 -17.54 1.77 5.40
C LEU A 191 -17.20 3.25 5.65
N ILE A 192 -17.48 4.14 4.69
CA ILE A 192 -17.25 5.58 4.81
C ILE A 192 -18.11 6.19 5.93
N GLU A 193 -19.34 5.72 6.08
CA GLU A 193 -20.20 6.16 7.18
C GLU A 193 -19.64 5.72 8.55
N GLY A 194 -19.08 4.52 8.65
CA GLY A 194 -18.34 4.07 9.84
C GLY A 194 -17.16 5.00 10.19
N LEU A 195 -16.42 5.50 9.17
CA LEU A 195 -15.35 6.49 9.34
C LEU A 195 -15.90 7.83 9.86
N ARG A 196 -17.04 8.32 9.33
CA ARG A 196 -17.69 9.56 9.78
C ARG A 196 -18.12 9.46 11.24
N GLN A 197 -18.64 8.33 11.65
CA GLN A 197 -19.08 8.05 13.02
C GLN A 197 -17.92 7.73 13.95
N LYS A 198 -16.70 7.52 13.42
CA LYS A 198 -15.53 7.05 14.16
C LYS A 198 -15.77 5.74 14.90
N ASP A 199 -16.59 4.89 14.32
CA ASP A 199 -16.96 3.58 14.85
C ASP A 199 -16.09 2.49 14.22
N LEU A 200 -15.13 1.98 15.01
CA LEU A 200 -14.16 0.99 14.53
C LEU A 200 -14.81 -0.36 14.23
N HIS A 201 -15.87 -0.75 14.98
CA HIS A 201 -16.59 -1.99 14.73
C HIS A 201 -17.37 -1.90 13.42
N ARG A 202 -18.11 -0.81 13.22
CA ARG A 202 -18.83 -0.58 11.98
C ARG A 202 -17.90 -0.52 10.76
N ILE A 203 -16.72 0.08 10.89
CA ILE A 203 -15.68 0.05 9.84
C ILE A 203 -15.30 -1.40 9.54
N SER A 204 -15.01 -2.18 10.58
CA SER A 204 -14.56 -3.56 10.45
C SER A 204 -15.62 -4.48 9.84
N GLU A 205 -16.89 -4.32 10.18
CA GLU A 205 -18.03 -5.08 9.64
C GLU A 205 -18.26 -4.81 8.14
N ASN A 206 -17.85 -3.62 7.65
CA ASN A 206 -18.02 -3.23 6.25
C ASN A 206 -16.70 -3.29 5.44
N MET A 207 -15.63 -3.86 6.02
CA MET A 207 -14.43 -4.17 5.23
C MET A 207 -14.72 -5.27 4.22
N GLY A 208 -14.28 -5.09 2.99
CA GLY A 208 -14.40 -6.10 1.94
C GLY A 208 -13.39 -5.86 0.81
N ASN A 209 -12.97 -6.94 0.17
CA ASN A 209 -12.00 -6.90 -0.93
C ASN A 209 -12.34 -7.99 -1.96
N VAL A 210 -12.93 -7.59 -3.07
CA VAL A 210 -13.35 -8.54 -4.13
C VAL A 210 -12.21 -9.36 -4.71
N LEU A 211 -10.97 -8.90 -4.58
CA LEU A 211 -9.80 -9.66 -5.04
C LEU A 211 -9.50 -10.88 -4.15
N GLU A 212 -10.09 -10.97 -2.95
CA GLU A 212 -10.00 -12.16 -2.10
C GLU A 212 -10.63 -13.38 -2.77
N ASP A 213 -11.73 -13.21 -3.52
CA ASP A 213 -12.46 -14.30 -4.18
C ASP A 213 -11.57 -15.06 -5.17
N VAL A 214 -10.62 -14.36 -5.77
CA VAL A 214 -9.64 -14.93 -6.71
C VAL A 214 -8.35 -15.35 -6.00
N THR A 215 -7.84 -14.50 -5.10
CA THR A 215 -6.50 -14.71 -4.54
C THR A 215 -6.46 -15.79 -3.45
N ILE A 216 -7.53 -15.91 -2.64
CA ILE A 216 -7.59 -16.93 -1.57
C ILE A 216 -7.61 -18.36 -2.13
N PRO A 217 -8.43 -18.70 -3.15
CA PRO A 217 -8.34 -20.03 -3.78
C PRO A 217 -6.96 -20.37 -4.32
N MET A 218 -6.23 -19.41 -4.87
CA MET A 218 -4.85 -19.60 -5.35
C MET A 218 -3.86 -19.76 -4.19
N HIS A 219 -4.11 -19.14 -3.04
CA HIS A 219 -3.21 -19.07 -1.89
C HIS A 219 -3.98 -19.21 -0.56
N PRO A 220 -4.42 -20.43 -0.18
CA PRO A 220 -5.25 -20.68 1.03
C PRO A 220 -4.63 -20.18 2.33
N VAL A 221 -3.30 -20.06 2.40
CA VAL A 221 -2.57 -19.48 3.55
C VAL A 221 -3.07 -18.07 3.94
N ILE A 222 -3.70 -17.33 3.01
CA ILE A 222 -4.28 -16.03 3.28
C ILE A 222 -5.46 -16.18 4.25
N GLU A 223 -6.39 -17.12 4.00
CA GLU A 223 -7.51 -17.36 4.90
C GLU A 223 -7.06 -17.94 6.24
N GLU A 224 -6.06 -18.82 6.25
CA GLU A 224 -5.48 -19.33 7.50
C GLU A 224 -4.94 -18.17 8.37
N LEU A 225 -4.25 -17.19 7.79
CA LEU A 225 -3.78 -16.01 8.51
C LEU A 225 -4.93 -15.16 9.02
N LYS A 226 -5.99 -14.94 8.23
CA LYS A 226 -7.21 -14.22 8.65
C LYS A 226 -7.85 -14.89 9.83
N GLN A 227 -7.98 -16.22 9.79
CA GLN A 227 -8.58 -17.02 10.86
C GLN A 227 -7.77 -16.89 12.16
N VAL A 228 -6.44 -17.08 12.11
CA VAL A 228 -5.58 -16.91 13.30
C VAL A 228 -5.72 -15.51 13.90
N MET A 229 -5.82 -14.46 13.07
CA MET A 229 -6.03 -13.09 13.58
C MET A 229 -7.38 -12.94 14.28
N ARG A 230 -8.47 -13.45 13.69
CA ARG A 230 -9.85 -13.38 14.25
C ARG A 230 -9.94 -14.15 15.57
N GLU A 231 -9.42 -15.37 15.62
CA GLU A 231 -9.40 -16.22 16.83
C GLU A 231 -8.59 -15.60 17.97
N ASN A 232 -7.69 -14.68 17.68
CA ASN A 232 -6.85 -13.99 18.65
C ASN A 232 -7.21 -12.50 18.82
N GLY A 233 -8.47 -12.13 18.57
CA GLY A 233 -9.05 -10.85 18.96
C GLY A 233 -8.93 -9.73 17.93
N ALA A 234 -8.69 -10.05 16.66
CA ALA A 234 -8.91 -9.08 15.60
C ALA A 234 -10.42 -8.83 15.45
N ILE A 235 -10.82 -7.57 15.45
CA ILE A 235 -12.22 -7.18 15.17
C ILE A 235 -12.56 -7.33 13.68
N GLY A 236 -11.54 -7.35 12.81
CA GLY A 236 -11.63 -7.69 11.40
C GLY A 236 -10.27 -8.06 10.84
N ALA A 237 -10.25 -8.96 9.85
CA ALA A 237 -9.03 -9.37 9.15
C ALA A 237 -9.30 -9.54 7.66
N MET A 238 -8.44 -8.97 6.82
CA MET A 238 -8.62 -8.92 5.38
C MET A 238 -7.27 -8.87 4.63
N MET A 239 -7.28 -9.26 3.38
CA MET A 239 -6.14 -9.11 2.47
C MET A 239 -6.01 -7.66 1.99
N SER A 240 -4.78 -7.14 1.91
CA SER A 240 -4.51 -5.79 1.40
C SER A 240 -4.20 -5.80 -0.10
N GLY A 241 -4.97 -5.04 -0.88
CA GLY A 241 -4.81 -4.98 -2.33
C GLY A 241 -5.01 -6.33 -2.99
N SER A 242 -4.21 -6.66 -3.98
CA SER A 242 -4.18 -7.99 -4.60
C SER A 242 -3.48 -9.06 -3.75
N GLY A 243 -3.03 -8.69 -2.56
CA GLY A 243 -2.33 -9.59 -1.64
C GLY A 243 -0.81 -9.68 -1.87
N PRO A 244 -0.17 -10.70 -1.26
CA PRO A 244 -0.75 -11.71 -0.38
C PRO A 244 -0.83 -11.30 1.10
N THR A 245 -0.52 -10.05 1.43
CA THR A 245 -0.50 -9.58 2.82
C THR A 245 -1.90 -9.56 3.41
N VAL A 246 -2.02 -10.12 4.60
CA VAL A 246 -3.20 -10.01 5.46
C VAL A 246 -2.95 -8.95 6.53
N PHE A 247 -3.95 -8.14 6.82
CA PHE A 247 -3.94 -7.28 7.99
C PHE A 247 -5.13 -7.58 8.90
N GLY A 248 -4.94 -7.33 10.19
CA GLY A 248 -6.00 -7.39 11.18
C GLY A 248 -6.08 -6.09 11.97
N LEU A 249 -7.30 -5.65 12.28
CA LEU A 249 -7.57 -4.50 13.13
C LEU A 249 -7.81 -4.97 14.57
N PHE A 250 -7.20 -4.29 15.54
CA PHE A 250 -7.29 -4.64 16.97
C PHE A 250 -7.53 -3.36 17.78
N GLU A 251 -8.40 -3.46 18.77
CA GLU A 251 -8.65 -2.36 19.71
C GLU A 251 -7.44 -2.09 20.61
N ASN A 252 -6.69 -3.13 20.93
CA ASN A 252 -5.53 -2.99 21.80
C ASN A 252 -4.29 -3.75 21.28
N ARG A 253 -3.13 -3.24 21.67
CA ARG A 253 -1.83 -3.76 21.23
C ARG A 253 -1.50 -5.15 21.84
N ALA A 254 -2.07 -5.49 22.97
CA ALA A 254 -1.79 -6.77 23.64
C ALA A 254 -2.37 -7.95 22.84
N ALA A 255 -3.62 -7.83 22.39
CA ALA A 255 -4.27 -8.82 21.53
C ALA A 255 -3.51 -8.96 20.19
N ALA A 256 -3.12 -7.84 19.56
CA ALA A 256 -2.33 -7.88 18.33
C ALA A 256 -0.97 -8.58 18.51
N ARG A 257 -0.30 -8.42 19.65
CA ARG A 257 0.94 -9.13 19.96
C ARG A 257 0.73 -10.61 20.21
N GLU A 258 -0.39 -10.98 20.83
CA GLU A 258 -0.72 -12.39 21.02
C GLU A 258 -1.01 -13.06 19.67
N ALA A 259 -1.79 -12.43 18.81
CA ALA A 259 -2.01 -12.89 17.44
C ALA A 259 -0.68 -13.00 16.66
N GLN A 260 0.22 -12.02 16.80
CA GLN A 260 1.57 -12.07 16.22
C GLN A 260 2.35 -13.30 16.68
N ARG A 261 2.32 -13.61 17.98
CA ARG A 261 2.98 -14.78 18.56
C ARG A 261 2.40 -16.07 17.97
N LYS A 262 1.07 -16.19 17.92
CA LYS A 262 0.36 -17.34 17.35
C LYS A 262 0.69 -17.59 15.88
N ILE A 263 0.71 -16.54 15.05
CA ILE A 263 1.10 -16.64 13.64
C ILE A 263 2.56 -17.12 13.50
N ARG A 264 3.47 -16.66 14.35
CA ARG A 264 4.86 -17.12 14.31
C ARG A 264 5.01 -18.57 14.77
N GLU A 265 4.25 -18.99 15.76
CA GLU A 265 4.21 -20.37 16.26
C GLU A 265 3.61 -21.33 15.25
N SER A 266 2.59 -20.93 14.49
CA SER A 266 1.99 -21.75 13.42
C SER A 266 2.94 -21.99 12.25
N GLY A 267 3.99 -21.18 12.10
CA GLY A 267 4.93 -21.29 10.98
C GLY A 267 4.42 -20.72 9.65
N LEU A 268 3.20 -20.16 9.61
CA LEU A 268 2.59 -19.62 8.37
C LEU A 268 3.43 -18.49 7.76
N THR A 269 4.01 -17.63 8.59
CA THR A 269 4.96 -16.62 8.16
C THR A 269 5.85 -16.10 9.28
N LYS A 270 7.06 -15.64 8.89
CA LYS A 270 7.98 -14.90 9.77
C LYS A 270 7.82 -13.38 9.65
N GLN A 271 7.22 -12.90 8.55
CA GLN A 271 7.02 -11.47 8.28
C GLN A 271 5.71 -11.00 8.92
N VAL A 272 5.79 -10.72 10.22
CA VAL A 272 4.62 -10.30 11.03
C VAL A 272 4.99 -9.05 11.83
N TYR A 273 4.22 -7.96 11.64
CA TYR A 273 4.51 -6.64 12.19
C TYR A 273 3.28 -6.07 12.91
N VAL A 274 3.48 -5.59 14.14
CA VAL A 274 2.44 -4.85 14.89
C VAL A 274 2.71 -3.37 14.74
N THR A 275 1.75 -2.65 14.22
CA THR A 275 1.82 -1.21 13.93
C THR A 275 0.51 -0.50 14.33
N ASN A 276 0.32 0.73 13.91
CA ASN A 276 -0.90 1.51 14.12
C ASN A 276 -1.28 2.22 12.81
N VAL A 277 -2.52 2.70 12.74
CA VAL A 277 -2.95 3.64 11.68
C VAL A 277 -2.19 4.96 11.80
N HIS A 278 -1.96 5.61 10.66
CA HIS A 278 -1.39 6.94 10.53
C HIS A 278 -2.40 7.84 9.80
N ASN A 279 -2.83 8.90 10.47
CA ASN A 279 -3.74 9.92 9.91
C ASN A 279 -2.98 11.19 9.57
#